data_93fd3411b50c4732147d99e51090a3e9
#
_entry.id   93fd3411b50c4732147d99e51090a3e9
#
_cell.length_a   1.000
_cell.length_b   1.000
_cell.length_c   1.000
_cell.angle_alpha   90.00
_cell.angle_beta   90.00
_cell.angle_gamma   90.00
#
_symmetry.space_group_name_H-M   'P 1'
#
loop_
_entity.id
_entity.type
_entity.pdbx_description
1 polymer ?
#
loop_
_entity_poly.entity_id
_entity_poly.type
_entity_poly.pdbx_seq_one_letter_code
_entity_poly.pdbx_strand_id
1 'polypeptide(L)'
;MATTARSLEPLTADVLYQGFRGLLDQFDDSHGGTGLQPKFPQPMIYEFLLRYHLRTGEPEALEMVELTLERMASGGIHDQLGGGFHRYSTDIYWLVPHFEKMLYDNALLASLYLHVFQVTGKPLYRRIVEETLDYVLREMADPLGGFH
;
A
#
# COMPACT_ATOMS: atom_id res chain seq x y z
N MET A 1 -21.82 -25.98 16.56
CA MET A 1 -21.28 -25.50 15.27
C MET A 1 -22.33 -24.60 14.63
N ALA A 2 -22.11 -23.30 14.59
CA ALA A 2 -23.05 -22.40 13.93
C ALA A 2 -22.81 -22.48 12.41
N THR A 3 -23.77 -22.98 11.68
CA THR A 3 -23.76 -23.00 10.21
C THR A 3 -24.01 -21.56 9.77
N THR A 4 -22.99 -20.87 9.32
CA THR A 4 -23.16 -19.55 8.68
C THR A 4 -23.97 -19.76 7.41
N ALA A 5 -25.22 -19.31 7.42
CA ALA A 5 -26.07 -19.32 6.25
C ALA A 5 -25.39 -18.51 5.14
N ARG A 6 -25.09 -19.15 4.00
CA ARG A 6 -24.61 -18.44 2.81
C ARG A 6 -25.71 -17.48 2.37
N SER A 7 -25.43 -16.19 2.38
CA SER A 7 -26.28 -15.21 1.71
C SER A 7 -26.38 -15.60 0.22
N LEU A 8 -27.59 -15.82 -0.27
CA LEU A 8 -27.88 -16.09 -1.68
C LEU A 8 -28.08 -14.81 -2.49
N GLU A 9 -27.85 -13.65 -1.87
CA GLU A 9 -27.95 -12.36 -2.57
C GLU A 9 -26.84 -12.22 -3.61
N PRO A 10 -27.15 -11.78 -4.81
CA PRO A 10 -26.13 -11.56 -5.84
C PRO A 10 -25.18 -10.45 -5.41
N LEU A 11 -23.88 -10.63 -5.68
CA LEU A 11 -22.88 -9.59 -5.48
C LEU A 11 -23.19 -8.41 -6.41
N THR A 12 -23.45 -7.24 -5.82
CA THR A 12 -23.70 -6.00 -6.56
C THR A 12 -22.52 -5.04 -6.43
N ALA A 13 -22.50 -3.97 -7.21
CA ALA A 13 -21.50 -2.91 -7.12
C ALA A 13 -21.53 -2.19 -5.75
N ASP A 14 -22.63 -2.31 -5.00
CA ASP A 14 -22.77 -1.75 -3.65
C ASP A 14 -21.72 -2.32 -2.68
N VAL A 15 -21.31 -3.57 -2.83
CA VAL A 15 -20.23 -4.16 -2.02
C VAL A 15 -18.92 -3.36 -2.14
N LEU A 16 -18.60 -2.85 -3.33
CA LEU A 16 -17.41 -2.02 -3.55
C LEU A 16 -17.56 -0.66 -2.88
N TYR A 17 -18.74 -0.06 -2.97
CA TYR A 17 -19.04 1.21 -2.31
C TYR A 17 -18.95 1.08 -0.79
N GLN A 18 -19.53 0.03 -0.19
CA GLN A 18 -19.44 -0.23 1.25
C GLN A 18 -17.98 -0.48 1.68
N GLY A 19 -17.20 -1.19 0.87
CA GLY A 19 -15.76 -1.37 1.11
C GLY A 19 -15.00 -0.03 1.13
N PHE A 20 -15.25 0.84 0.15
CA PHE A 20 -14.66 2.18 0.11
C PHE A 20 -15.07 3.02 1.33
N ARG A 21 -16.37 3.06 1.67
CA ARG A 21 -16.87 3.81 2.84
C ARG A 21 -16.23 3.32 4.15
N GLY A 22 -16.14 2.00 4.34
CA GLY A 22 -15.50 1.44 5.53
C GLY A 22 -14.02 1.76 5.66
N LEU A 23 -13.31 1.91 4.55
CA LEU A 23 -11.91 2.36 4.54
C LEU A 23 -11.79 3.87 4.82
N LEU A 24 -12.67 4.66 4.24
CA LEU A 24 -12.72 6.11 4.47
C LEU A 24 -12.95 6.44 5.96
N ASP A 25 -13.86 5.72 6.62
CA ASP A 25 -14.16 5.93 8.04
C ASP A 25 -12.97 5.62 8.97
N GLN A 26 -11.96 4.87 8.50
CA GLN A 26 -10.78 4.48 9.26
C GLN A 26 -9.50 5.21 8.79
N PHE A 27 -9.61 6.05 7.79
CA PHE A 27 -8.47 6.71 7.18
C PHE A 27 -7.91 7.85 8.06
N ASP A 28 -6.59 7.98 8.08
CA ASP A 28 -5.90 9.09 8.73
C ASP A 28 -5.64 10.21 7.71
N ASP A 29 -6.52 11.20 7.68
CA ASP A 29 -6.48 12.32 6.74
C ASP A 29 -5.23 13.23 6.89
N SER A 30 -4.52 13.10 8.02
CA SER A 30 -3.35 13.92 8.30
C SER A 30 -2.05 13.26 7.86
N HIS A 31 -1.94 11.94 8.06
CA HIS A 31 -0.69 11.21 7.87
C HIS A 31 -0.81 10.05 6.86
N GLY A 32 -2.01 9.82 6.34
CA GLY A 32 -2.28 8.66 5.51
C GLY A 32 -2.26 7.36 6.32
N GLY A 33 -2.66 6.28 5.68
CA GLY A 33 -2.80 5.00 6.35
C GLY A 33 -4.18 4.78 6.96
N THR A 34 -4.45 3.56 7.36
CA THR A 34 -5.66 3.18 8.09
C THR A 34 -5.32 2.77 9.51
N GLY A 35 -6.17 3.13 10.45
CA GLY A 35 -6.01 2.80 11.87
C GLY A 35 -4.95 3.63 12.59
N LEU A 36 -4.62 3.19 13.80
CA LEU A 36 -3.65 3.83 14.67
C LEU A 36 -2.28 3.11 14.59
N GLN A 37 -1.39 3.43 15.53
CA GLN A 37 -0.08 2.78 15.64
C GLN A 37 -0.18 1.36 16.27
N PRO A 38 0.65 0.40 15.83
CA PRO A 38 1.61 0.51 14.72
C PRO A 38 0.91 0.58 13.36
N LYS A 39 1.49 1.35 12.41
CA LYS A 39 0.96 1.44 11.04
C LYS A 39 1.66 0.47 10.09
N PHE A 40 0.87 -0.37 9.45
CA PHE A 40 1.33 -1.28 8.39
C PHE A 40 1.06 -0.68 7.01
N PRO A 41 1.93 -0.90 6.01
CA PRO A 41 1.74 -0.41 4.64
C PRO A 41 0.45 -0.86 3.97
N GLN A 42 0.00 -2.08 4.23
CA GLN A 42 -1.25 -2.68 3.73
C GLN A 42 -1.51 -2.41 2.23
N PRO A 43 -0.61 -2.76 1.32
CA PRO A 43 -0.66 -2.36 -0.10
C PRO A 43 -1.95 -2.79 -0.80
N MET A 44 -2.57 -3.87 -0.38
CA MET A 44 -3.82 -4.36 -0.97
C MET A 44 -5.01 -3.42 -0.75
N ILE A 45 -5.03 -2.66 0.35
CA ILE A 45 -6.05 -1.64 0.59
C ILE A 45 -5.95 -0.53 -0.46
N TYR A 46 -4.75 -0.04 -0.71
CA TYR A 46 -4.52 1.05 -1.66
C TYR A 46 -4.64 0.59 -3.11
N GLU A 47 -4.32 -0.66 -3.41
CA GLU A 47 -4.62 -1.26 -4.70
C GLU A 47 -6.14 -1.33 -4.95
N PHE A 48 -6.93 -1.69 -3.93
CA PHE A 48 -8.39 -1.64 -4.00
C PHE A 48 -8.90 -0.21 -4.23
N LEU A 49 -8.43 0.77 -3.47
CA LEU A 49 -8.82 2.18 -3.60
C LEU A 49 -8.47 2.74 -4.98
N LEU A 50 -7.28 2.43 -5.51
CA LEU A 50 -6.86 2.83 -6.84
C LEU A 50 -7.80 2.26 -7.92
N ARG A 51 -8.13 0.97 -7.83
CA ARG A 51 -9.06 0.30 -8.75
C ARG A 51 -10.47 0.84 -8.61
N TYR A 52 -10.89 1.17 -7.39
CA TYR A 52 -12.18 1.81 -7.13
C TYR A 52 -12.26 3.17 -7.81
N HIS A 53 -11.23 4.02 -7.66
CA HIS A 53 -11.11 5.29 -8.38
C HIS A 53 -11.20 5.12 -9.90
N LEU A 54 -10.42 4.20 -10.47
CA LEU A 54 -10.40 3.95 -11.93
C LEU A 54 -11.77 3.48 -12.46
N ARG A 55 -12.54 2.79 -11.65
CA ARG A 55 -13.87 2.29 -12.02
C ARG A 55 -14.97 3.34 -11.89
N THR A 56 -14.92 4.17 -10.84
CA THR A 56 -16.03 5.06 -10.45
C THR A 56 -15.76 6.53 -10.74
N GLY A 57 -14.49 6.90 -10.90
CA GLY A 57 -14.06 8.31 -10.95
C GLY A 57 -14.00 8.99 -9.58
N GLU A 58 -14.18 8.25 -8.45
CA GLU A 58 -14.17 8.81 -7.10
C GLU A 58 -12.80 9.42 -6.77
N PRO A 59 -12.67 10.75 -6.65
CA PRO A 59 -11.39 11.41 -6.46
C PRO A 59 -10.80 11.12 -5.06
N GLU A 60 -11.64 11.06 -4.03
CA GLU A 60 -11.22 10.85 -2.65
C GLU A 60 -10.46 9.52 -2.47
N ALA A 61 -10.85 8.48 -3.22
CA ALA A 61 -10.14 7.20 -3.22
C ALA A 61 -8.69 7.35 -3.72
N LEU A 62 -8.45 8.15 -4.76
CA LEU A 62 -7.09 8.43 -5.24
C LEU A 62 -6.32 9.31 -4.27
N GLU A 63 -6.94 10.32 -3.67
CA GLU A 63 -6.33 11.20 -2.66
C GLU A 63 -5.83 10.40 -1.45
N MET A 64 -6.61 9.43 -0.96
CA MET A 64 -6.21 8.53 0.11
C MET A 64 -4.97 7.71 -0.26
N VAL A 65 -4.92 7.20 -1.49
CA VAL A 65 -3.76 6.46 -2.01
C VAL A 65 -2.53 7.35 -2.07
N GLU A 66 -2.65 8.52 -2.73
CA GLU A 66 -1.52 9.43 -2.93
C GLU A 66 -0.96 9.94 -1.60
N LEU A 67 -1.83 10.41 -0.68
CA LEU A 67 -1.39 10.87 0.64
C LEU A 67 -0.59 9.78 1.37
N THR A 68 -1.10 8.55 1.39
CA THR A 68 -0.42 7.46 2.10
C THR A 68 0.93 7.13 1.46
N LEU A 69 0.97 6.97 0.14
CA LEU A 69 2.20 6.63 -0.57
C LEU A 69 3.26 7.73 -0.46
N GLU A 70 2.86 9.00 -0.55
CA GLU A 70 3.77 10.13 -0.39
C GLU A 70 4.34 10.22 1.04
N ARG A 71 3.52 9.96 2.07
CA ARG A 71 3.95 9.91 3.46
C ARG A 71 4.90 8.74 3.72
N MET A 72 4.59 7.55 3.21
CA MET A 72 5.49 6.40 3.32
C MET A 72 6.82 6.64 2.59
N ALA A 73 6.78 7.17 1.36
CA ALA A 73 7.98 7.44 0.57
C ALA A 73 8.93 8.46 1.23
N SER A 74 8.39 9.43 1.96
CA SER A 74 9.18 10.47 2.66
C SER A 74 9.49 10.11 4.11
N GLY A 75 8.86 9.08 4.66
CA GLY A 75 9.08 8.62 6.04
C GLY A 75 10.27 7.68 6.16
N GLY A 76 10.59 7.31 7.41
CA GLY A 76 11.64 6.33 7.69
C GLY A 76 11.21 4.89 7.43
N ILE A 77 9.91 4.63 7.15
CA ILE A 77 9.47 3.32 6.72
C ILE A 77 10.06 2.92 5.36
N HIS A 78 10.30 3.88 4.47
CA HIS A 78 11.14 3.71 3.30
C HIS A 78 12.59 3.93 3.67
N ASP A 79 13.47 2.99 3.34
CA ASP A 79 14.90 3.14 3.57
C ASP A 79 15.49 4.12 2.54
N GLN A 80 15.75 5.34 2.99
CA GLN A 80 16.21 6.45 2.14
C GLN A 80 17.64 6.25 1.59
N LEU A 81 18.39 5.26 2.08
CA LEU A 81 19.76 4.97 1.67
C LEU A 81 19.85 3.67 0.86
N GLY A 82 19.24 2.61 1.37
CA GLY A 82 19.33 1.28 0.78
C GLY A 82 18.17 0.92 -0.15
N GLY A 83 17.09 1.70 -0.14
CA GLY A 83 15.85 1.39 -0.85
C GLY A 83 15.01 0.32 -0.16
N GLY A 84 13.80 0.14 -0.65
CA GLY A 84 12.84 -0.81 -0.08
C GLY A 84 12.17 -0.32 1.20
N PHE A 85 11.18 -1.09 1.65
CA PHE A 85 10.32 -0.74 2.76
C PHE A 85 10.50 -1.67 3.94
N HIS A 86 10.51 -1.09 5.14
CA HIS A 86 10.40 -1.82 6.39
C HIS A 86 8.96 -2.32 6.59
N ARG A 87 8.80 -3.32 7.48
CA ARG A 87 7.55 -4.05 7.66
C ARG A 87 6.39 -3.17 8.16
N TYR A 88 6.65 -2.30 9.16
CA TYR A 88 5.66 -1.37 9.70
C TYR A 88 6.33 -0.18 10.39
N SER A 89 5.57 0.90 10.58
CA SER A 89 5.97 2.02 11.42
C SER A 89 5.45 1.85 12.85
N THR A 90 6.29 2.13 13.83
CA THR A 90 5.92 2.10 15.26
C THR A 90 5.11 3.33 15.67
N ASP A 91 5.13 4.38 14.87
CA ASP A 91 4.39 5.63 15.06
C ASP A 91 3.37 5.88 13.94
N ILE A 92 2.54 6.92 14.12
CA ILE A 92 1.52 7.31 13.15
C ILE A 92 2.08 8.11 11.96
N TYR A 93 3.34 8.56 12.02
CA TYR A 93 3.96 9.49 11.07
C TYR A 93 4.77 8.78 9.98
N TRP A 94 4.85 7.45 10.00
CA TRP A 94 5.70 6.64 9.12
C TRP A 94 7.21 6.88 9.33
N LEU A 95 7.61 7.40 10.51
CA LEU A 95 8.95 7.90 10.75
C LEU A 95 9.89 6.86 11.38
N VAL A 96 9.44 6.15 12.41
CA VAL A 96 10.26 5.17 13.15
C VAL A 96 9.84 3.75 12.78
N PRO A 97 10.59 3.07 11.87
CA PRO A 97 10.21 1.75 11.41
C PRO A 97 10.63 0.65 12.39
N HIS A 98 9.95 -0.48 12.30
CA HIS A 98 10.50 -1.75 12.74
C HIS A 98 11.46 -2.27 11.66
N PHE A 99 12.75 -2.42 12.00
CA PHE A 99 13.85 -2.71 11.06
C PHE A 99 13.84 -4.16 10.57
N GLU A 100 12.81 -4.53 9.84
CA GLU A 100 12.64 -5.80 9.16
C GLU A 100 12.04 -5.49 7.79
N LYS A 101 12.59 -6.04 6.71
CA LYS A 101 12.08 -5.87 5.36
C LYS A 101 11.62 -7.22 4.82
N MET A 102 10.33 -7.31 4.49
CA MET A 102 9.73 -8.55 4.00
C MET A 102 9.66 -8.53 2.47
N LEU A 103 9.99 -9.63 1.83
CA LEU A 103 9.91 -9.76 0.38
C LEU A 103 8.50 -9.47 -0.15
N TYR A 104 7.47 -10.04 0.48
CA TYR A 104 6.09 -9.86 0.03
C TYR A 104 5.61 -8.41 0.14
N ASP A 105 6.00 -7.67 1.19
CA ASP A 105 5.65 -6.26 1.35
C ASP A 105 6.32 -5.42 0.25
N ASN A 106 7.60 -5.63 0.00
CA ASN A 106 8.35 -4.90 -1.03
C ASN A 106 7.83 -5.21 -2.43
N ALA A 107 7.50 -6.47 -2.72
CA ALA A 107 6.93 -6.86 -4.01
C ALA A 107 5.55 -6.21 -4.27
N LEU A 108 4.67 -6.22 -3.27
CA LEU A 108 3.34 -5.62 -3.39
C LEU A 108 3.40 -4.10 -3.44
N LEU A 109 4.29 -3.47 -2.65
CA LEU A 109 4.48 -2.02 -2.69
C LEU A 109 5.09 -1.56 -4.01
N ALA A 110 6.11 -2.24 -4.54
CA ALA A 110 6.66 -1.92 -5.86
C ALA A 110 5.57 -1.97 -6.94
N SER A 111 4.71 -2.99 -6.92
CA SER A 111 3.58 -3.11 -7.84
C SER A 111 2.57 -1.96 -7.68
N LEU A 112 2.19 -1.62 -6.44
CA LEU A 112 1.27 -0.54 -6.15
C LEU A 112 1.82 0.83 -6.60
N TYR A 113 3.07 1.16 -6.25
CA TYR A 113 3.71 2.40 -6.68
C TYR A 113 3.80 2.50 -8.21
N LEU A 114 4.05 1.38 -8.91
CA LEU A 114 4.03 1.33 -10.37
C LEU A 114 2.65 1.66 -10.93
N HIS A 115 1.60 1.05 -10.37
CA HIS A 115 0.23 1.32 -10.82
C HIS A 115 -0.18 2.78 -10.59
N VAL A 116 0.18 3.35 -9.43
CA VAL A 116 -0.09 4.77 -9.15
C VAL A 116 0.71 5.68 -10.08
N PHE A 117 1.97 5.34 -10.40
CA PHE A 117 2.74 6.06 -11.42
C PHE A 117 2.03 6.03 -12.78
N GLN A 118 1.53 4.89 -13.21
CA GLN A 118 0.81 4.74 -14.49
C GLN A 118 -0.46 5.60 -14.55
N VAL A 119 -1.14 5.80 -13.43
CA VAL A 119 -2.35 6.63 -13.34
C VAL A 119 -2.04 8.12 -13.25
N THR A 120 -1.03 8.51 -12.49
CA THR A 120 -0.75 9.91 -12.13
C THR A 120 0.38 10.56 -12.93
N GLY A 121 1.33 9.76 -13.42
CA GLY A 121 2.55 10.23 -14.08
C GLY A 121 3.56 10.92 -13.15
N LYS A 122 3.34 10.92 -11.83
CA LYS A 122 4.22 11.62 -10.87
C LYS A 122 5.59 10.92 -10.74
N PRO A 123 6.72 11.61 -10.99
CA PRO A 123 8.06 11.00 -10.98
C PRO A 123 8.47 10.38 -9.65
N LEU A 124 7.92 10.85 -8.53
CA LEU A 124 8.15 10.29 -7.21
C LEU A 124 7.87 8.78 -7.18
N TYR A 125 6.70 8.37 -7.68
CA TYR A 125 6.30 6.96 -7.63
C TYR A 125 7.20 6.06 -8.47
N ARG A 126 7.63 6.52 -9.64
CA ARG A 126 8.61 5.81 -10.47
C ARG A 126 9.92 5.60 -9.72
N ARG A 127 10.46 6.66 -9.11
CA ARG A 127 11.70 6.59 -8.32
C ARG A 127 11.60 5.54 -7.22
N ILE A 128 10.51 5.53 -6.46
CA ILE A 128 10.31 4.56 -5.38
C ILE A 128 10.23 3.12 -5.91
N VAL A 129 9.60 2.89 -7.06
CA VAL A 129 9.61 1.56 -7.71
C VAL A 129 11.04 1.13 -8.02
N GLU A 130 11.81 1.98 -8.70
CA GLU A 130 13.20 1.68 -9.10
C GLU A 130 14.06 1.37 -7.85
N GLU A 131 14.04 2.23 -6.83
CA GLU A 131 14.79 2.03 -5.57
C GLU A 131 14.36 0.74 -4.83
N THR A 132 13.06 0.40 -4.82
CA THR A 132 12.56 -0.81 -4.16
C THR A 132 12.97 -2.06 -4.92
N LEU A 133 12.87 -2.07 -6.25
CA LEU A 133 13.28 -3.21 -7.07
C LEU A 133 14.79 -3.42 -7.05
N ASP A 134 15.58 -2.34 -7.07
CA ASP A 134 17.03 -2.41 -6.92
C ASP A 134 17.43 -3.03 -5.57
N TYR A 135 16.74 -2.65 -4.49
CA TYR A 135 16.93 -3.27 -3.18
C TYR A 135 16.62 -4.79 -3.24
N VAL A 136 15.47 -5.18 -3.78
CA VAL A 136 15.07 -6.60 -3.84
C VAL A 136 16.06 -7.42 -4.66
N LEU A 137 16.53 -6.90 -5.79
CA LEU A 137 17.51 -7.57 -6.64
C LEU A 137 18.89 -7.68 -5.99
N ARG A 138 19.29 -6.70 -5.22
CA ARG A 138 20.59 -6.66 -4.55
C ARG A 138 20.65 -7.52 -3.29
N GLU A 139 19.58 -7.48 -2.47
CA GLU A 139 19.61 -8.04 -1.11
C GLU A 139 18.78 -9.31 -0.94
N MET A 140 17.78 -9.54 -1.78
CA MET A 140 16.83 -10.65 -1.61
C MET A 140 16.89 -11.69 -2.74
N ALA A 141 17.63 -11.44 -3.83
CA ALA A 141 17.77 -12.41 -4.91
C ALA A 141 18.81 -13.47 -4.55
N ASP A 142 18.45 -14.75 -4.75
CA ASP A 142 19.38 -15.86 -4.60
C ASP A 142 20.18 -16.05 -5.90
N PRO A 143 21.53 -16.25 -5.84
CA PRO A 143 22.37 -16.51 -7.03
C PRO A 143 21.95 -17.74 -7.84
N LEU A 144 21.26 -18.69 -7.21
CA LEU A 144 20.74 -19.89 -7.86
C LEU A 144 19.35 -19.70 -8.46
N GLY A 145 18.79 -18.51 -8.34
CA GLY A 145 17.45 -18.15 -8.79
C GLY A 145 16.43 -18.11 -7.64
N GLY A 146 15.41 -17.29 -7.81
CA GLY A 146 14.41 -17.04 -6.77
C GLY A 146 14.79 -15.91 -5.81
N PHE A 147 13.99 -15.76 -4.75
CA PHE A 147 14.14 -14.72 -3.73
C PHE A 147 13.94 -15.31 -2.33
N HIS A 148 14.54 -14.74 -1.35
CA HIS A 148 14.43 -15.13 0.06
C HIS A 148 14.05 -13.96 0.98
#